data_4ae1a73915fcd35a361a0438d8a23e85
#
_entry.id   4ae1a73915fcd35a361a0438d8a23e85
#
_cell.length_a   1.000
_cell.length_b   1.000
_cell.length_c   1.000
_cell.angle_alpha   90.00
_cell.angle_beta   90.00
_cell.angle_gamma   90.00
#
_symmetry.space_group_name_H-M   'P 1'
#
loop_
_entity.id
_entity.type
_entity.pdbx_description
1 polymer ?
#
loop_
_entity_poly.entity_id
_entity_poly.type
_entity_poly.pdbx_seq_one_letter_code
_entity_poly.pdbx_strand_id
1 'polypeptide(L)'
;MQIIADLHTHTSVTDHAFSTLTEMVQAAEDRGLAAIAITNHGPTNPDGPHEWHFSNLDLIPRKIGKVTVIRGIEFDITAPAGGINVISNKSLKPVEFALASFHECMFPPVDSSVHTAALEAILYNPYVNAFGHLGNSNFPFDHEYIISRCNDHGKIVEINNASLSIRKDSHDNCMDIARLCMKYEVPISVDSDSHICYRVGHVEGALEMLEEIGFPEELIINSSVERLNNYFKGRGLHLFDEEDLL
;
A
#
# COMPACT_ATOMS: atom_id res chain seq x y z
N MET A 1 2.74 -1.42 19.58
CA MET A 1 2.10 -0.81 18.38
C MET A 1 0.96 -1.68 17.88
N GLN A 2 0.00 -1.12 17.12
CA GLN A 2 -1.08 -1.87 16.46
C GLN A 2 -1.51 -1.15 15.19
N ILE A 3 -2.21 -1.86 14.29
CA ILE A 3 -2.91 -1.25 13.17
C ILE A 3 -4.43 -1.34 13.38
N ILE A 4 -5.16 -0.41 12.78
CA ILE A 4 -6.63 -0.40 12.74
C ILE A 4 -7.15 -0.55 11.29
N ALA A 5 -6.27 -0.56 10.33
CA ALA A 5 -6.59 -0.76 8.93
C ALA A 5 -5.46 -1.51 8.24
N ASP A 6 -5.82 -2.33 7.25
CA ASP A 6 -4.89 -2.98 6.32
C ASP A 6 -5.07 -2.32 4.95
N LEU A 7 -4.03 -1.61 4.47
CA LEU A 7 -4.14 -0.78 3.28
C LEU A 7 -3.59 -1.45 2.01
N HIS A 8 -3.15 -2.71 2.11
CA HIS A 8 -2.65 -3.48 0.98
C HIS A 8 -3.18 -4.91 1.03
N THR A 9 -4.25 -5.16 0.28
CA THR A 9 -4.89 -6.49 0.20
C THR A 9 -5.44 -6.77 -1.19
N HIS A 10 -5.50 -8.05 -1.54
CA HIS A 10 -5.94 -8.54 -2.84
C HIS A 10 -7.14 -9.46 -2.72
N THR A 11 -8.03 -9.43 -3.71
CA THR A 11 -9.16 -10.33 -3.83
C THR A 11 -8.98 -11.28 -5.00
N SER A 12 -9.85 -12.27 -5.13
CA SER A 12 -9.83 -13.27 -6.19
C SER A 12 -10.00 -12.74 -7.63
N VAL A 13 -10.00 -11.42 -7.83
CA VAL A 13 -9.85 -10.82 -9.16
C VAL A 13 -8.38 -10.66 -9.56
N THR A 14 -7.46 -10.77 -8.62
CA THR A 14 -6.03 -11.03 -8.83
C THR A 14 -5.86 -12.55 -8.88
N ASP A 15 -5.31 -13.12 -9.96
CA ASP A 15 -5.36 -14.56 -10.26
C ASP A 15 -4.75 -15.44 -9.16
N HIS A 16 -3.72 -14.97 -8.45
CA HIS A 16 -3.10 -15.72 -7.36
C HIS A 16 -3.66 -15.41 -5.96
N ALA A 17 -4.73 -14.61 -5.86
CA ALA A 17 -5.45 -14.38 -4.62
C ALA A 17 -6.69 -15.29 -4.51
N PHE A 18 -7.00 -15.74 -3.30
CA PHE A 18 -7.96 -16.83 -3.08
C PHE A 18 -9.30 -16.40 -2.51
N SER A 19 -9.41 -15.17 -1.98
CA SER A 19 -10.61 -14.74 -1.24
C SER A 19 -11.38 -13.64 -1.98
N THR A 20 -12.69 -13.69 -1.86
CA THR A 20 -13.59 -12.65 -2.39
C THR A 20 -13.54 -11.39 -1.51
N LEU A 21 -14.07 -10.27 -2.06
CA LEU A 21 -14.24 -9.02 -1.29
C LEU A 21 -14.95 -9.26 0.05
N THR A 22 -16.03 -10.04 0.04
CA THR A 22 -16.81 -10.29 1.26
C THR A 22 -16.01 -11.05 2.31
N GLU A 23 -15.24 -12.07 1.92
CA GLU A 23 -14.39 -12.83 2.82
C GLU A 23 -13.24 -11.97 3.39
N MET A 24 -12.63 -11.09 2.58
CA MET A 24 -11.58 -10.17 3.03
C MET A 24 -12.12 -9.17 4.05
N VAL A 25 -13.29 -8.57 3.78
CA VAL A 25 -13.92 -7.61 4.71
C VAL A 25 -14.37 -8.30 5.99
N GLN A 26 -14.93 -9.54 5.91
CA GLN A 26 -15.30 -10.30 7.10
C GLN A 26 -14.07 -10.60 7.97
N ALA A 27 -12.95 -10.97 7.35
CA ALA A 27 -11.70 -11.20 8.09
C ALA A 27 -11.17 -9.92 8.77
N ALA A 28 -11.30 -8.77 8.11
CA ALA A 28 -10.96 -7.47 8.72
C ALA A 28 -11.84 -7.18 9.93
N GLU A 29 -13.17 -7.44 9.85
CA GLU A 29 -14.10 -7.29 10.96
C GLU A 29 -13.77 -8.23 12.12
N ASP A 30 -13.50 -9.51 11.82
CA ASP A 30 -13.15 -10.53 12.83
C ASP A 30 -11.85 -10.20 13.57
N ARG A 31 -10.93 -9.49 12.92
CA ARG A 31 -9.68 -8.97 13.53
C ARG A 31 -9.85 -7.62 14.24
N GLY A 32 -11.03 -7.03 14.18
CA GLY A 32 -11.31 -5.73 14.79
C GLY A 32 -10.72 -4.54 14.05
N LEU A 33 -10.41 -4.69 12.75
CA LEU A 33 -9.97 -3.57 11.93
C LEU A 33 -11.15 -2.64 11.60
N ALA A 34 -10.91 -1.34 11.67
CA ALA A 34 -11.89 -0.31 11.31
C ALA A 34 -12.00 -0.09 9.80
N ALA A 35 -10.93 -0.39 9.05
CA ALA A 35 -10.91 -0.24 7.60
C ALA A 35 -10.03 -1.30 6.91
N ILE A 36 -10.31 -1.51 5.62
CA ILE A 36 -9.51 -2.33 4.70
C ILE A 36 -9.45 -1.64 3.34
N ALA A 37 -8.28 -1.60 2.71
CA ALA A 37 -8.15 -1.19 1.32
C ALA A 37 -8.07 -2.43 0.41
N ILE A 38 -8.85 -2.42 -0.66
CA ILE A 38 -8.79 -3.45 -1.71
C ILE A 38 -7.95 -2.89 -2.84
N THR A 39 -6.74 -3.39 -3.00
CA THR A 39 -5.69 -2.84 -3.87
C THR A 39 -5.21 -3.86 -4.89
N ASN A 40 -6.15 -4.50 -5.61
CA ASN A 40 -5.81 -5.46 -6.66
C ASN A 40 -4.83 -4.88 -7.68
N HIS A 41 -4.01 -5.72 -8.29
CA HIS A 41 -3.03 -5.34 -9.32
C HIS A 41 -3.65 -4.57 -10.47
N GLY A 42 -2.89 -3.66 -11.07
CA GLY A 42 -3.32 -2.86 -12.20
C GLY A 42 -3.64 -3.68 -13.46
N PRO A 43 -4.45 -3.13 -14.39
CA PRO A 43 -5.09 -3.91 -15.47
C PRO A 43 -4.16 -4.43 -16.56
N THR A 44 -2.90 -4.00 -16.60
CA THR A 44 -1.90 -4.52 -17.54
C THR A 44 -0.97 -5.55 -16.93
N ASN A 45 -1.10 -5.80 -15.62
CA ASN A 45 -0.46 -6.93 -14.97
C ASN A 45 -1.08 -8.22 -15.52
N PRO A 46 -0.30 -9.25 -15.91
CA PRO A 46 -0.83 -10.54 -16.36
C PRO A 46 -1.81 -11.18 -15.36
N ASP A 47 -1.67 -10.83 -14.10
CA ASP A 47 -2.42 -11.33 -12.95
C ASP A 47 -3.50 -10.34 -12.47
N GLY A 48 -3.61 -9.20 -13.13
CA GLY A 48 -4.54 -8.13 -12.79
C GLY A 48 -5.89 -8.26 -13.50
N PRO A 49 -6.96 -7.68 -12.93
CA PRO A 49 -8.27 -7.65 -13.54
C PRO A 49 -8.35 -6.72 -14.77
N HIS A 50 -9.39 -6.89 -15.56
CA HIS A 50 -9.71 -5.95 -16.63
C HIS A 50 -9.95 -4.54 -16.09
N GLU A 51 -9.60 -3.50 -16.85
CA GLU A 51 -9.76 -2.08 -16.47
C GLU A 51 -11.17 -1.73 -15.94
N TRP A 52 -12.21 -2.39 -16.41
CA TRP A 52 -13.57 -2.15 -15.96
C TRP A 52 -13.79 -2.51 -14.46
N HIS A 53 -12.96 -3.36 -13.89
CA HIS A 53 -12.97 -3.58 -12.43
C HIS A 53 -12.79 -2.26 -11.68
N PHE A 54 -11.79 -1.47 -12.07
CA PHE A 54 -11.49 -0.19 -11.42
C PHE A 54 -12.56 0.87 -11.68
N SER A 55 -13.15 0.91 -12.89
CA SER A 55 -14.24 1.84 -13.19
C SER A 55 -15.55 1.53 -12.43
N ASN A 56 -15.67 0.36 -11.85
CA ASN A 56 -16.84 -0.08 -11.07
C ASN A 56 -16.59 -0.12 -9.55
N LEU A 57 -15.45 0.37 -9.06
CA LEU A 57 -15.14 0.38 -7.63
C LEU A 57 -16.15 1.20 -6.80
N ASP A 58 -16.81 2.20 -7.41
CA ASP A 58 -17.85 3.00 -6.78
C ASP A 58 -19.14 2.21 -6.45
N LEU A 59 -19.30 1.01 -7.02
CA LEU A 59 -20.37 0.07 -6.64
C LEU A 59 -20.13 -0.59 -5.28
N ILE A 60 -18.88 -0.60 -4.79
CA ILE A 60 -18.56 -1.15 -3.47
C ILE A 60 -19.09 -0.18 -2.42
N PRO A 61 -19.97 -0.63 -1.50
CA PRO A 61 -20.41 0.22 -0.39
C PRO A 61 -19.23 0.74 0.42
N ARG A 62 -19.33 1.98 0.91
CA ARG A 62 -18.29 2.56 1.80
C ARG A 62 -18.10 1.71 3.04
N LYS A 63 -19.15 1.16 3.60
CA LYS A 63 -19.15 0.37 4.81
C LYS A 63 -19.81 -0.99 4.54
N ILE A 64 -19.15 -2.07 4.92
CA ILE A 64 -19.67 -3.44 4.89
C ILE A 64 -19.48 -3.99 6.31
N GLY A 65 -20.58 -4.36 6.97
CA GLY A 65 -20.56 -4.64 8.41
C GLY A 65 -20.08 -3.40 9.17
N LYS A 66 -19.04 -3.55 9.98
CA LYS A 66 -18.43 -2.46 10.75
C LYS A 66 -17.17 -1.88 10.06
N VAL A 67 -16.76 -2.46 8.93
CA VAL A 67 -15.49 -2.12 8.27
C VAL A 67 -15.71 -1.09 7.16
N THR A 68 -14.92 -0.03 7.16
CA THR A 68 -14.83 0.92 6.06
C THR A 68 -13.99 0.35 4.94
N VAL A 69 -14.54 0.28 3.72
CA VAL A 69 -13.81 -0.21 2.54
C VAL A 69 -13.21 0.97 1.77
N ILE A 70 -11.90 0.96 1.62
CA ILE A 70 -11.13 1.91 0.82
C ILE A 70 -10.90 1.29 -0.56
N ARG A 71 -11.27 2.03 -1.60
CA ARG A 71 -11.19 1.59 -2.99
C ARG A 71 -9.80 1.87 -3.52
N GLY A 72 -9.02 0.84 -3.74
CA GLY A 72 -7.61 0.98 -4.08
C GLY A 72 -7.19 0.31 -5.37
N ILE A 73 -5.91 0.48 -5.66
CA ILE A 73 -5.18 -0.18 -6.73
C ILE A 73 -3.72 -0.32 -6.32
N GLU A 74 -3.11 -1.44 -6.65
CA GLU A 74 -1.66 -1.55 -6.69
C GLU A 74 -1.20 -1.44 -8.14
N PHE A 75 -0.55 -0.30 -8.45
CA PHE A 75 0.10 -0.11 -9.74
C PHE A 75 1.42 -0.84 -9.81
N ASP A 76 1.67 -1.48 -10.93
CA ASP A 76 3.01 -1.93 -11.28
C ASP A 76 3.82 -0.75 -11.85
N ILE A 77 5.06 -0.62 -11.43
CA ILE A 77 6.05 0.23 -12.12
C ILE A 77 6.50 -0.52 -13.37
N THR A 78 6.27 0.06 -14.55
CA THR A 78 6.42 -0.65 -15.85
C THR A 78 7.58 -0.16 -16.71
N ALA A 79 8.20 0.97 -16.35
CA ALA A 79 9.27 1.57 -17.13
C ALA A 79 10.23 2.40 -16.28
N PRO A 80 11.51 2.55 -16.71
CA PRO A 80 12.50 3.36 -16.01
C PRO A 80 12.12 4.84 -15.84
N ALA A 81 11.22 5.33 -16.69
CA ALA A 81 10.70 6.71 -16.60
C ALA A 81 9.48 6.84 -15.65
N GLY A 82 9.27 5.87 -14.74
CA GLY A 82 8.14 5.87 -13.80
C GLY A 82 6.80 5.60 -14.47
N GLY A 83 6.79 4.82 -15.56
CA GLY A 83 5.55 4.33 -16.14
C GLY A 83 4.83 3.42 -15.14
N ILE A 84 3.50 3.53 -15.11
CA ILE A 84 2.62 2.62 -14.38
C ILE A 84 1.67 1.94 -15.35
N ASN A 85 0.89 0.97 -14.88
CA ASN A 85 -0.15 0.31 -15.69
C ASN A 85 -0.98 1.32 -16.48
N VAL A 86 -1.22 1.02 -17.76
CA VAL A 86 -2.07 1.88 -18.60
C VAL A 86 -3.52 1.74 -18.16
N ILE A 87 -4.10 2.83 -17.71
CA ILE A 87 -5.48 2.89 -17.22
C ILE A 87 -6.08 4.26 -17.57
N SER A 88 -7.36 4.29 -17.92
CA SER A 88 -8.04 5.54 -18.28
C SER A 88 -8.36 6.40 -17.04
N ASN A 89 -8.40 7.71 -17.22
CA ASN A 89 -8.82 8.63 -16.15
C ASN A 89 -10.23 8.32 -15.61
N LYS A 90 -11.10 7.74 -16.45
CA LYS A 90 -12.44 7.31 -16.04
C LYS A 90 -12.36 6.18 -15.00
N SER A 91 -11.47 5.22 -15.23
CA SER A 91 -11.28 4.08 -14.34
C SER A 91 -10.51 4.45 -13.07
N LEU A 92 -9.70 5.52 -13.11
CA LEU A 92 -9.00 6.05 -11.93
C LEU A 92 -9.92 6.87 -11.00
N LYS A 93 -11.03 7.41 -11.53
CA LYS A 93 -11.88 8.30 -10.75
C LYS A 93 -12.41 7.71 -9.43
N PRO A 94 -12.78 6.41 -9.34
CA PRO A 94 -13.22 5.81 -8.08
C PRO A 94 -12.09 5.40 -7.15
N VAL A 95 -10.83 5.40 -7.61
CA VAL A 95 -9.66 4.99 -6.82
C VAL A 95 -9.35 6.05 -5.77
N GLU A 96 -9.22 5.64 -4.52
CA GLU A 96 -9.02 6.49 -3.35
C GLU A 96 -7.62 6.33 -2.75
N PHE A 97 -7.04 5.14 -2.93
CA PHE A 97 -5.69 4.83 -2.46
C PHE A 97 -4.95 3.98 -3.51
N ALA A 98 -3.77 4.40 -3.85
CA ALA A 98 -2.95 3.71 -4.84
C ALA A 98 -1.51 3.52 -4.36
N LEU A 99 -1.05 2.28 -4.38
CA LEU A 99 0.35 1.93 -4.23
C LEU A 99 1.02 1.88 -5.61
N ALA A 100 2.35 2.02 -5.64
CA ALA A 100 3.17 1.70 -6.81
C ALA A 100 4.31 0.79 -6.37
N SER A 101 4.43 -0.35 -7.05
CA SER A 101 5.31 -1.44 -6.66
C SER A 101 6.09 -1.99 -7.86
N PHE A 102 7.26 -2.54 -7.59
CA PHE A 102 7.98 -3.34 -8.58
C PHE A 102 7.56 -4.81 -8.51
N HIS A 103 7.21 -5.37 -9.66
CA HIS A 103 6.97 -6.80 -9.84
C HIS A 103 7.80 -7.31 -11.01
N GLU A 104 8.46 -8.47 -10.86
CA GLU A 104 9.37 -9.03 -11.84
C GLU A 104 8.68 -9.32 -13.19
N CYS A 105 7.39 -9.63 -13.18
CA CYS A 105 6.60 -9.85 -14.39
C CYS A 105 6.35 -8.58 -15.21
N MET A 106 6.46 -7.39 -14.59
CA MET A 106 6.18 -6.09 -15.22
C MET A 106 7.46 -5.27 -15.47
N PHE A 107 8.43 -5.41 -14.59
CA PHE A 107 9.70 -4.71 -14.67
C PHE A 107 10.81 -5.67 -14.21
N PRO A 108 11.62 -6.20 -15.13
CA PRO A 108 12.70 -7.12 -14.72
C PRO A 108 13.72 -6.39 -13.86
N PRO A 109 14.30 -7.05 -12.84
CA PRO A 109 15.37 -6.49 -12.03
C PRO A 109 16.56 -6.04 -12.89
N VAL A 110 17.03 -4.82 -12.65
CA VAL A 110 18.14 -4.17 -13.34
C VAL A 110 19.02 -3.42 -12.33
N ASP A 111 19.84 -2.47 -12.80
CA ASP A 111 20.74 -1.70 -11.94
C ASP A 111 19.98 -0.74 -11.01
N SER A 112 20.52 -0.54 -9.81
CA SER A 112 19.99 0.38 -8.78
C SER A 112 19.69 1.78 -9.29
N SER A 113 20.53 2.32 -10.18
CA SER A 113 20.33 3.65 -10.79
C SER A 113 19.05 3.74 -11.62
N VAL A 114 18.67 2.63 -12.28
CA VAL A 114 17.45 2.56 -13.09
C VAL A 114 16.21 2.47 -12.20
N HIS A 115 16.26 1.67 -11.13
CA HIS A 115 15.18 1.60 -10.15
C HIS A 115 15.00 2.94 -9.43
N THR A 116 16.10 3.60 -9.04
CA THR A 116 16.05 4.93 -8.43
C THR A 116 15.38 5.94 -9.35
N ALA A 117 15.75 5.98 -10.64
CA ALA A 117 15.14 6.88 -11.61
C ALA A 117 13.64 6.61 -11.81
N ALA A 118 13.23 5.33 -11.81
CA ALA A 118 11.82 4.97 -11.90
C ALA A 118 11.04 5.43 -10.66
N LEU A 119 11.55 5.20 -9.46
CA LEU A 119 10.93 5.67 -8.21
C LEU A 119 10.91 7.20 -8.12
N GLU A 120 11.98 7.88 -8.57
CA GLU A 120 11.99 9.34 -8.64
C GLU A 120 10.86 9.88 -9.53
N ALA A 121 10.63 9.27 -10.69
CA ALA A 121 9.53 9.67 -11.56
C ALA A 121 8.14 9.38 -10.92
N ILE A 122 7.99 8.31 -10.14
CA ILE A 122 6.77 8.02 -9.38
C ILE A 122 6.51 9.08 -8.28
N LEU A 123 7.53 9.71 -7.70
CA LEU A 123 7.33 10.82 -6.76
C LEU A 123 6.43 11.91 -7.36
N TYR A 124 6.59 12.22 -8.63
CA TYR A 124 5.81 13.24 -9.34
C TYR A 124 4.44 12.75 -9.85
N ASN A 125 4.13 11.44 -9.74
CA ASN A 125 2.85 10.93 -10.21
C ASN A 125 1.72 11.26 -9.22
N PRO A 126 0.73 12.09 -9.58
CA PRO A 126 -0.31 12.53 -8.66
C PRO A 126 -1.31 11.44 -8.27
N TYR A 127 -1.38 10.34 -9.02
CA TYR A 127 -2.30 9.22 -8.75
C TYR A 127 -1.75 8.24 -7.72
N VAL A 128 -0.44 8.22 -7.49
CA VAL A 128 0.19 7.31 -6.52
C VAL A 128 0.26 7.96 -5.15
N ASN A 129 -0.17 7.24 -4.13
CA ASN A 129 -0.16 7.66 -2.72
C ASN A 129 1.03 7.07 -1.96
N ALA A 130 1.34 5.81 -2.21
CA ALA A 130 2.31 5.04 -1.46
C ALA A 130 3.28 4.29 -2.37
N PHE A 131 4.49 4.09 -1.90
CA PHE A 131 5.40 3.09 -2.45
C PHE A 131 5.15 1.76 -1.77
N GLY A 132 4.82 0.71 -2.54
CA GLY A 132 4.60 -0.64 -2.03
C GLY A 132 5.90 -1.44 -1.96
N HIS A 133 6.03 -2.27 -0.92
CA HIS A 133 7.10 -3.25 -0.63
C HIS A 133 8.52 -2.92 -1.16
N LEU A 134 8.98 -1.69 -0.92
CA LEU A 134 10.30 -1.20 -1.37
C LEU A 134 11.49 -2.00 -0.82
N GLY A 135 11.28 -2.79 0.24
CA GLY A 135 12.33 -3.66 0.81
C GLY A 135 12.75 -4.84 -0.06
N ASN A 136 12.09 -5.09 -1.20
CA ASN A 136 12.44 -6.20 -2.11
C ASN A 136 13.86 -6.05 -2.67
N SER A 137 14.76 -6.94 -2.26
CA SER A 137 16.18 -6.92 -2.65
C SER A 137 16.43 -7.10 -4.15
N ASN A 138 15.46 -7.63 -4.90
CA ASN A 138 15.55 -7.75 -6.35
C ASN A 138 15.51 -6.38 -7.06
N PHE A 139 15.02 -5.35 -6.38
CA PHE A 139 14.92 -3.99 -6.90
C PHE A 139 15.71 -2.99 -6.04
N PRO A 140 17.05 -3.13 -5.96
CA PRO A 140 17.87 -2.21 -5.19
C PRO A 140 17.75 -0.79 -5.76
N PHE A 141 17.71 0.22 -4.87
CA PHE A 141 17.67 1.64 -5.24
C PHE A 141 18.43 2.46 -4.21
N ASP A 142 18.62 3.75 -4.46
CA ASP A 142 19.16 4.69 -3.47
C ASP A 142 18.06 5.05 -2.47
N HIS A 143 18.06 4.33 -1.33
CA HIS A 143 17.04 4.48 -0.28
C HIS A 143 16.96 5.93 0.22
N GLU A 144 18.11 6.54 0.55
CA GLU A 144 18.12 7.89 1.12
C GLU A 144 17.65 8.93 0.11
N TYR A 145 18.07 8.78 -1.15
CA TYR A 145 17.68 9.68 -2.23
C TYR A 145 16.15 9.73 -2.41
N ILE A 146 15.48 8.58 -2.41
CA ILE A 146 14.03 8.50 -2.61
C ILE A 146 13.28 8.90 -1.34
N ILE A 147 13.63 8.31 -0.20
CA ILE A 147 12.87 8.52 1.04
C ILE A 147 12.92 9.99 1.49
N SER A 148 14.08 10.65 1.38
CA SER A 148 14.20 12.07 1.75
C SER A 148 13.30 13.02 0.96
N ARG A 149 12.74 12.57 -0.19
CA ARG A 149 11.87 13.37 -1.07
C ARG A 149 10.38 13.04 -0.94
N CYS A 150 10.02 11.99 -0.22
CA CYS A 150 8.63 11.54 -0.11
C CYS A 150 7.70 12.63 0.41
N ASN A 151 8.10 13.37 1.45
CA ASN A 151 7.28 14.44 2.04
C ASN A 151 7.00 15.59 1.06
N ASP A 152 7.98 15.99 0.26
CA ASP A 152 7.83 17.09 -0.71
C ASP A 152 6.79 16.75 -1.79
N HIS A 153 6.56 15.46 -2.01
CA HIS A 153 5.62 14.94 -3.01
C HIS A 153 4.38 14.28 -2.39
N GLY A 154 4.21 14.36 -1.06
CA GLY A 154 3.07 13.78 -0.34
C GLY A 154 2.96 12.26 -0.47
N LYS A 155 4.10 11.56 -0.62
CA LYS A 155 4.15 10.10 -0.67
C LYS A 155 4.37 9.52 0.71
N ILE A 156 3.80 8.35 0.94
CA ILE A 156 4.09 7.51 2.10
C ILE A 156 4.84 6.26 1.64
N VAL A 157 5.41 5.54 2.59
CA VAL A 157 6.13 4.30 2.34
C VAL A 157 5.45 3.16 3.06
N GLU A 158 5.22 2.06 2.38
CA GLU A 158 4.72 0.85 3.00
C GLU A 158 5.84 0.06 3.67
N ILE A 159 5.61 -0.38 4.90
CA ILE A 159 6.32 -1.47 5.54
C ILE A 159 5.47 -2.72 5.40
N ASN A 160 5.81 -3.53 4.43
CA ASN A 160 5.05 -4.69 3.99
C ASN A 160 5.47 -5.93 4.77
N ASN A 161 4.54 -6.51 5.54
CA ASN A 161 4.83 -7.65 6.41
C ASN A 161 5.13 -8.93 5.63
N ALA A 162 4.44 -9.17 4.48
CA ALA A 162 4.71 -10.35 3.67
C ALA A 162 6.15 -10.37 3.15
N SER A 163 6.71 -9.20 2.83
CA SER A 163 8.09 -9.06 2.38
C SER A 163 9.11 -9.69 3.33
N LEU A 164 8.88 -9.60 4.64
CA LEU A 164 9.81 -10.12 5.65
C LEU A 164 9.97 -11.65 5.58
N SER A 165 8.98 -12.35 5.04
CA SER A 165 8.97 -13.82 4.96
C SER A 165 9.16 -14.37 3.55
N ILE A 166 8.66 -13.67 2.52
CA ILE A 166 8.64 -14.20 1.14
C ILE A 166 9.75 -13.63 0.24
N ARG A 167 10.35 -12.48 0.62
CA ARG A 167 11.41 -11.83 -0.17
C ARG A 167 12.73 -11.92 0.58
N LYS A 168 13.72 -12.57 -0.07
CA LYS A 168 15.06 -12.74 0.51
C LYS A 168 15.67 -11.37 0.84
N ASP A 169 16.40 -11.28 1.96
CA ASP A 169 17.13 -10.07 2.42
C ASP A 169 16.24 -8.81 2.57
N SER A 170 14.91 -8.95 2.54
CA SER A 170 13.99 -7.81 2.64
C SER A 170 13.93 -7.22 4.04
N HIS A 171 14.18 -8.00 5.07
CA HIS A 171 14.13 -7.54 6.46
C HIS A 171 15.07 -6.36 6.71
N ASP A 172 16.35 -6.50 6.35
CA ASP A 172 17.36 -5.47 6.56
C ASP A 172 17.05 -4.21 5.73
N ASN A 173 16.60 -4.38 4.49
CA ASN A 173 16.16 -3.27 3.65
C ASN A 173 14.95 -2.54 4.24
N CYS A 174 13.94 -3.26 4.72
CA CYS A 174 12.78 -2.66 5.38
C CYS A 174 13.19 -1.89 6.63
N MET A 175 14.12 -2.42 7.43
CA MET A 175 14.65 -1.76 8.60
C MET A 175 15.40 -0.47 8.25
N ASP A 176 16.24 -0.49 7.22
CA ASP A 176 16.96 0.70 6.75
C ASP A 176 16.02 1.77 6.18
N ILE A 177 15.03 1.35 5.40
CA ILE A 177 13.98 2.23 4.87
C ILE A 177 13.19 2.85 6.04
N ALA A 178 12.79 2.06 7.04
CA ALA A 178 12.08 2.56 8.22
C ALA A 178 12.90 3.59 9.00
N ARG A 179 14.22 3.35 9.20
CA ARG A 179 15.12 4.33 9.83
C ARG A 179 15.21 5.63 9.04
N LEU A 180 15.21 5.57 7.71
CA LEU A 180 15.20 6.76 6.87
C LEU A 180 13.85 7.48 6.94
N CYS A 181 12.73 6.75 6.96
CA CYS A 181 11.41 7.34 7.20
C CYS A 181 11.36 8.06 8.55
N MET A 182 11.91 7.46 9.61
CA MET A 182 12.02 8.10 10.91
C MET A 182 12.92 9.36 10.87
N LYS A 183 14.07 9.30 10.19
CA LYS A 183 15.01 10.43 10.03
C LYS A 183 14.39 11.62 9.32
N TYR A 184 13.59 11.37 8.28
CA TYR A 184 12.99 12.40 7.43
C TYR A 184 11.51 12.67 7.77
N GLU A 185 10.99 12.07 8.86
CA GLU A 185 9.58 12.19 9.29
C GLU A 185 8.58 11.81 8.18
N VAL A 186 8.95 10.83 7.35
CA VAL A 186 8.08 10.32 6.28
C VAL A 186 7.04 9.38 6.88
N PRO A 187 5.74 9.64 6.69
CA PRO A 187 4.71 8.73 7.17
C PRO A 187 4.78 7.37 6.46
N ILE A 188 4.45 6.33 7.21
CA ILE A 188 4.38 4.96 6.69
C ILE A 188 2.99 4.36 6.87
N SER A 189 2.69 3.32 6.09
CA SER A 189 1.66 2.34 6.40
C SER A 189 2.30 1.00 6.73
N VAL A 190 1.63 0.18 7.52
CA VAL A 190 2.06 -1.18 7.87
C VAL A 190 0.97 -2.13 7.41
N ASP A 191 1.25 -2.94 6.40
CA ASP A 191 0.24 -3.68 5.68
C ASP A 191 0.63 -5.15 5.49
N SER A 192 -0.39 -5.99 5.27
CA SER A 192 -0.19 -7.44 5.19
C SER A 192 0.17 -7.95 3.80
N ASP A 193 -0.24 -7.25 2.74
CA ASP A 193 -0.18 -7.73 1.35
C ASP A 193 -0.92 -9.07 1.19
N SER A 194 -2.12 -9.10 1.78
CA SER A 194 -2.86 -10.35 1.93
C SER A 194 -3.56 -10.76 0.65
N HIS A 195 -3.34 -12.00 0.23
CA HIS A 195 -3.97 -12.66 -0.92
C HIS A 195 -5.02 -13.71 -0.50
N ILE A 196 -5.28 -13.80 0.80
CA ILE A 196 -6.26 -14.72 1.38
C ILE A 196 -6.78 -14.15 2.71
N CYS A 197 -8.08 -14.30 2.98
CA CYS A 197 -8.73 -13.73 4.17
C CYS A 197 -8.03 -14.10 5.48
N TYR A 198 -7.42 -15.28 5.59
CA TYR A 198 -6.67 -15.72 6.77
C TYR A 198 -5.41 -14.92 7.10
N ARG A 199 -4.99 -14.02 6.22
CA ARG A 199 -3.80 -13.19 6.38
C ARG A 199 -4.08 -11.70 6.51
N VAL A 200 -5.33 -11.27 6.37
CA VAL A 200 -5.73 -9.86 6.54
C VAL A 200 -5.29 -9.37 7.93
N GLY A 201 -4.60 -8.24 7.96
CA GLY A 201 -4.09 -7.61 9.18
C GLY A 201 -3.00 -8.38 9.91
N HIS A 202 -2.40 -9.41 9.31
CA HIS A 202 -1.22 -10.10 9.87
C HIS A 202 0.04 -9.27 9.59
N VAL A 203 0.42 -8.44 10.54
CA VAL A 203 1.53 -7.48 10.43
C VAL A 203 2.50 -7.55 11.61
N GLU A 204 2.40 -8.62 12.39
CA GLU A 204 3.13 -8.77 13.65
C GLU A 204 4.65 -8.62 13.46
N GLY A 205 5.22 -9.25 12.43
CA GLY A 205 6.66 -9.17 12.16
C GLY A 205 7.14 -7.76 11.80
N ALA A 206 6.34 -7.02 11.03
CA ALA A 206 6.64 -5.63 10.69
C ALA A 206 6.54 -4.71 11.92
N LEU A 207 5.54 -4.91 12.78
CA LEU A 207 5.42 -4.16 14.02
C LEU A 207 6.56 -4.46 14.99
N GLU A 208 6.96 -5.72 15.16
CA GLU A 208 8.10 -6.12 15.98
C GLU A 208 9.40 -5.45 15.50
N MET A 209 9.64 -5.45 14.18
CA MET A 209 10.79 -4.77 13.58
C MET A 209 10.77 -3.25 13.84
N LEU A 210 9.61 -2.61 13.73
CA LEU A 210 9.46 -1.17 14.00
C LEU A 210 9.66 -0.85 15.50
N GLU A 211 9.17 -1.71 16.39
CA GLU A 211 9.39 -1.57 17.84
C GLU A 211 10.87 -1.73 18.20
N GLU A 212 11.59 -2.64 17.57
CA GLU A 212 13.03 -2.85 17.78
C GLU A 212 13.84 -1.57 17.51
N ILE A 213 13.49 -0.81 16.50
CA ILE A 213 14.17 0.44 16.14
C ILE A 213 13.60 1.67 16.84
N GLY A 214 12.56 1.52 17.67
CA GLY A 214 11.88 2.63 18.33
C GLY A 214 11.16 3.58 17.37
N PHE A 215 10.54 3.04 16.33
CA PHE A 215 9.84 3.83 15.33
C PHE A 215 8.68 4.63 15.97
N PRO A 216 8.54 5.93 15.67
CA PRO A 216 7.48 6.76 16.26
C PRO A 216 6.11 6.38 15.68
N GLU A 217 5.20 5.94 16.57
CA GLU A 217 3.85 5.46 16.17
C GLU A 217 3.04 6.55 15.47
N GLU A 218 3.30 7.81 15.76
CA GLU A 218 2.64 8.95 15.10
C GLU A 218 2.91 9.06 13.60
N LEU A 219 3.97 8.44 13.11
CA LEU A 219 4.26 8.34 11.67
C LEU A 219 3.56 7.15 10.99
N ILE A 220 2.90 6.24 11.73
CA ILE A 220 2.16 5.12 11.17
C ILE A 220 0.71 5.57 10.92
N ILE A 221 0.36 5.82 9.65
CA ILE A 221 -0.95 6.41 9.31
C ILE A 221 -2.13 5.51 9.65
N ASN A 222 -1.95 4.19 9.60
CA ASN A 222 -3.00 3.20 9.87
C ASN A 222 -2.95 2.61 11.29
N SER A 223 -2.28 3.29 12.24
CA SER A 223 -2.23 2.87 13.65
C SER A 223 -3.44 3.36 14.47
N SER A 224 -4.16 4.38 14.02
CA SER A 224 -5.38 4.85 14.65
C SER A 224 -6.38 5.40 13.64
N VAL A 225 -7.67 5.38 13.99
CA VAL A 225 -8.76 5.93 13.16
C VAL A 225 -8.53 7.42 12.88
N GLU A 226 -8.08 8.16 13.89
CA GLU A 226 -7.81 9.59 13.76
C GLU A 226 -6.70 9.87 12.73
N ARG A 227 -5.56 9.16 12.81
CA ARG A 227 -4.43 9.33 11.88
C ARG A 227 -4.83 8.98 10.47
N LEU A 228 -5.49 7.85 10.29
CA LEU A 228 -5.96 7.41 8.98
C LEU A 228 -6.95 8.41 8.38
N ASN A 229 -7.92 8.87 9.16
CA ASN A 229 -8.89 9.87 8.73
C ASN A 229 -8.23 11.21 8.36
N ASN A 230 -7.25 11.67 9.13
CA ASN A 230 -6.50 12.89 8.85
C ASN A 230 -5.69 12.77 7.54
N TYR A 231 -5.07 11.62 7.31
CA TYR A 231 -4.37 11.34 6.05
C TYR A 231 -5.29 11.47 4.83
N PHE A 232 -6.47 10.85 4.87
CA PHE A 232 -7.43 10.90 3.76
C PHE A 232 -8.13 12.25 3.65
N LYS A 233 -8.45 12.93 4.76
CA LYS A 233 -8.98 14.31 4.75
C LYS A 233 -8.03 15.28 4.06
N GLY A 234 -6.73 15.16 4.27
CA GLY A 234 -5.72 15.94 3.55
C GLY A 234 -5.77 15.76 2.03
N ARG A 235 -6.44 14.71 1.55
CA ARG A 235 -6.65 14.37 0.13
C ARG A 235 -8.10 14.60 -0.33
N GLY A 236 -8.91 15.24 0.51
CA GLY A 236 -10.32 15.56 0.20
C GLY A 236 -11.28 14.38 0.34
N LEU A 237 -10.88 13.31 1.03
CA LEU A 237 -11.71 12.12 1.27
C LEU A 237 -12.10 12.03 2.75
N HIS A 238 -13.36 11.71 3.00
CA HIS A 238 -13.90 11.42 4.33
C HIS A 238 -14.21 9.93 4.42
N LEU A 239 -13.39 9.19 5.15
CA LEU A 239 -13.55 7.74 5.29
C LEU A 239 -14.51 7.35 6.40
N PHE A 240 -14.51 8.11 7.50
CA PHE A 240 -15.24 7.81 8.72
C PHE A 240 -16.24 8.92 9.02
N ASP A 241 -17.44 8.54 9.48
CA ASP A 241 -18.45 9.45 10.01
C ASP A 241 -18.09 9.87 11.45
N GLU A 242 -18.76 10.91 11.98
CA GLU A 242 -18.49 11.40 13.34
C GLU A 242 -18.71 10.31 14.40
N GLU A 243 -19.63 9.37 14.16
CA GLU A 243 -19.91 8.26 15.05
C GLU A 243 -18.77 7.21 15.09
N ASP A 244 -17.98 7.10 14.04
CA ASP A 244 -16.84 6.18 13.95
C ASP A 244 -15.60 6.73 14.67
N LEU A 245 -15.62 8.02 15.05
CA LEU A 245 -14.52 8.74 15.69
C LEU A 245 -14.66 8.80 17.24
N LEU A 246 -15.80 8.34 17.78
CA LEU A 246 -16.10 8.29 19.22
C LEU A 246 -15.80 6.92 19.81
#